data_a36f14e46973d475a55e681cd275fae4
#
_entry.id   a36f14e46973d475a55e681cd275fae4
#
_cell.length_a   1.000
_cell.length_b   1.000
_cell.length_c   1.000
_cell.angle_alpha   90.00
_cell.angle_beta   90.00
_cell.angle_gamma   90.00
#
_symmetry.space_group_name_H-M   'P 1'
#
loop_
_entity.id
_entity.type
_entity.pdbx_description
1 polymer ?
#
loop_
_entity_poly.entity_id
_entity_poly.type
_entity_poly.pdbx_seq_one_letter_code
_entity_poly.pdbx_strand_id
1 'polypeptide(L)'
;MKTIVISGIDISTSHFIDGERVASEKTFRNTSPIDGQFLGDFSCGGSGEVDLAVKAARRAFPAWRDLGASGRGELLERLAKLIEENIEVLAQIETLDNGALLRSHRKG
;
A
#
# COMPACT_ATOMS: atom_id res chain seq x y z
N MET A 1 9.59 5.67 -12.41
CA MET A 1 8.47 5.34 -11.49
C MET A 1 7.90 6.62 -10.91
N LYS A 2 6.57 6.74 -10.89
CA LYS A 2 5.91 7.93 -10.34
C LYS A 2 5.86 7.84 -8.83
N THR A 3 6.34 8.88 -8.15
CA THR A 3 6.37 8.95 -6.69
C THR A 3 5.93 10.33 -6.21
N ILE A 4 5.49 10.38 -4.95
CA ILE A 4 5.29 11.61 -4.19
C ILE A 4 6.13 11.52 -2.93
N VAL A 5 6.39 12.66 -2.29
CA VAL A 5 7.17 12.71 -1.05
C VAL A 5 6.25 13.03 0.11
N ILE A 6 6.21 12.15 1.12
CA ILE A 6 5.50 12.36 2.37
C ILE A 6 6.49 12.14 3.51
N SER A 7 6.65 13.14 4.37
CA SER A 7 7.59 13.10 5.51
C SER A 7 9.01 12.69 5.10
N GLY A 8 9.46 13.21 3.95
CA GLY A 8 10.80 12.93 3.42
C GLY A 8 10.97 11.55 2.78
N ILE A 9 9.91 10.80 2.61
CA ILE A 9 9.94 9.44 2.04
C ILE A 9 9.20 9.40 0.72
N ASP A 10 9.82 8.79 -0.28
CA ASP A 10 9.22 8.58 -1.60
C ASP A 10 8.14 7.50 -1.52
N ILE A 11 6.94 7.86 -1.94
CA ILE A 11 5.78 6.97 -1.97
C ILE A 11 5.38 6.78 -3.44
N SER A 12 5.25 5.54 -3.88
CA SER A 12 4.78 5.25 -5.23
C SER A 12 3.29 5.54 -5.36
N THR A 13 2.89 6.14 -6.49
CA THR A 13 1.49 6.38 -6.84
C THR A 13 0.93 5.30 -7.75
N SER A 14 1.73 4.26 -8.06
CA SER A 14 1.35 3.13 -8.89
C SER A 14 0.82 1.97 -8.07
N HIS A 15 0.10 1.06 -8.74
CA HIS A 15 -0.32 -0.20 -8.12
C HIS A 15 0.89 -1.06 -7.80
N PHE A 16 0.73 -1.97 -6.84
CA PHE A 16 1.72 -3.00 -6.54
C PHE A 16 1.09 -4.36 -6.84
N ILE A 17 1.54 -4.99 -7.92
CA ILE A 17 0.97 -6.25 -8.41
C ILE A 17 2.12 -7.20 -8.74
N ASP A 18 2.08 -8.41 -8.21
CA ASP A 18 3.07 -9.46 -8.46
C ASP A 18 4.51 -9.01 -8.19
N GLY A 19 4.70 -8.28 -7.10
CA GLY A 19 6.03 -7.79 -6.69
C GLY A 19 6.53 -6.59 -7.49
N GLU A 20 5.72 -6.01 -8.38
CA GLU A 20 6.12 -4.91 -9.26
C GLU A 20 5.18 -3.72 -9.17
N ARG A 21 5.71 -2.53 -9.49
CA ARG A 21 4.90 -1.31 -9.62
C ARG A 21 4.30 -1.24 -11.01
N VAL A 22 2.97 -1.10 -11.08
CA VAL A 22 2.21 -1.05 -12.32
C VAL A 22 1.42 0.25 -12.34
N ALA A 23 1.73 1.12 -13.30
CA ALA A 23 1.00 2.38 -13.48
C ALA A 23 -0.19 2.17 -14.40
N SER A 24 -1.27 2.90 -14.16
CA SER A 24 -2.43 2.99 -15.05
C SER A 24 -2.33 4.28 -15.87
N GLU A 25 -2.86 4.27 -17.11
CA GLU A 25 -2.96 5.48 -17.92
C GLU A 25 -3.88 6.51 -17.27
N LYS A 26 -5.01 6.03 -16.73
CA LYS A 26 -5.91 6.87 -15.95
C LYS A 26 -5.36 7.09 -14.55
N THR A 27 -5.44 8.34 -14.10
CA THR A 27 -5.09 8.71 -12.74
C THR A 27 -6.25 9.48 -12.11
N PHE A 28 -6.26 9.55 -10.79
CA PHE A 28 -7.16 10.41 -10.06
C PHE A 28 -6.35 11.32 -9.14
N ARG A 29 -6.88 12.54 -8.95
CA ARG A 29 -6.28 13.51 -8.06
C ARG A 29 -6.68 13.21 -6.62
N ASN A 30 -5.70 13.02 -5.74
CA ASN A 30 -5.93 12.81 -4.33
C ASN A 30 -5.58 14.05 -3.52
N THR A 31 -6.49 14.45 -2.66
CA THR A 31 -6.32 15.60 -1.77
C THR A 31 -6.58 15.18 -0.33
N SER A 32 -5.89 15.84 0.61
CA SER A 32 -6.11 15.58 2.03
C SER A 32 -7.45 16.18 2.48
N PRO A 33 -8.28 15.45 3.24
CA PRO A 33 -9.51 16.01 3.80
C PRO A 33 -9.28 17.01 4.93
N ILE A 34 -8.04 17.11 5.44
CA ILE A 34 -7.71 18.04 6.54
C ILE A 34 -7.80 19.48 6.07
N ASP A 35 -7.14 19.81 4.94
CA ASP A 35 -7.01 21.17 4.45
C ASP A 35 -7.16 21.30 2.93
N GLY A 36 -7.50 20.22 2.24
CA GLY A 36 -7.60 20.20 0.78
C GLY A 36 -6.25 20.15 0.07
N GLN A 37 -5.16 19.93 0.80
CA GLN A 37 -3.82 19.85 0.23
C GLN A 37 -3.74 18.75 -0.85
N PHE A 38 -3.16 19.08 -2.00
CA PHE A 38 -2.90 18.09 -3.05
C PHE A 38 -1.82 17.11 -2.59
N LEU A 39 -2.13 15.82 -2.64
CA LEU A 39 -1.20 14.75 -2.25
C LEU A 39 -0.51 14.11 -3.45
N GLY A 40 -1.20 13.96 -4.57
CA GLY A 40 -0.64 13.38 -5.77
C GLY A 40 -1.71 12.89 -6.75
N ASP A 41 -1.27 12.52 -7.94
CA ASP A 41 -2.08 11.82 -8.93
C ASP A 41 -1.78 10.33 -8.82
N PHE A 42 -2.79 9.56 -8.48
CA PHE A 42 -2.64 8.12 -8.23
C PHE A 42 -3.22 7.32 -9.39
N SER A 43 -2.60 6.18 -9.68
CA SER A 43 -3.10 5.29 -10.71
C SER A 43 -4.53 4.82 -10.40
N CYS A 44 -5.43 4.98 -11.38
CA CYS A 44 -6.81 4.52 -11.28
C CYS A 44 -6.95 3.19 -11.97
N GLY A 45 -7.13 2.11 -11.19
CA GLY A 45 -7.23 0.77 -11.71
C GLY A 45 -8.57 0.49 -12.37
N GLY A 46 -8.54 -0.21 -13.51
CA GLY A 46 -9.71 -0.73 -14.18
C GLY A 46 -9.77 -2.26 -14.08
N SER A 47 -10.66 -2.86 -14.88
CA SER A 47 -10.82 -4.30 -14.92
C SER A 47 -9.54 -5.05 -15.29
N GLY A 48 -8.69 -4.45 -16.15
CA GLY A 48 -7.43 -5.05 -16.56
C GLY A 48 -6.46 -5.23 -15.40
N GLU A 49 -6.28 -4.19 -14.58
CA GLU A 49 -5.41 -4.24 -13.41
C GLU A 49 -5.96 -5.17 -12.33
N VAL A 50 -7.27 -5.18 -12.14
CA VAL A 50 -7.92 -6.12 -11.22
C VAL A 50 -7.69 -7.56 -11.67
N ASP A 51 -7.84 -7.86 -12.94
CA ASP A 51 -7.58 -9.19 -13.50
C ASP A 51 -6.13 -9.62 -13.29
N LEU A 52 -5.17 -8.72 -13.53
CA LEU A 52 -3.75 -8.99 -13.27
C LEU A 52 -3.50 -9.33 -11.81
N ALA A 53 -4.09 -8.56 -10.90
CA ALA A 53 -3.93 -8.77 -9.46
C ALA A 53 -4.51 -10.13 -9.01
N VAL A 54 -5.70 -10.45 -9.47
CA VAL A 54 -6.37 -11.73 -9.14
C VAL A 54 -5.57 -12.92 -9.70
N LYS A 55 -5.11 -12.82 -10.95
CA LYS A 55 -4.29 -13.88 -11.56
C LYS A 55 -2.97 -14.08 -10.80
N ALA A 56 -2.33 -12.99 -10.40
CA ALA A 56 -1.11 -13.05 -9.59
C ALA A 56 -1.36 -13.75 -8.25
N ALA A 57 -2.44 -13.40 -7.57
CA ALA A 57 -2.83 -14.02 -6.32
C ALA A 57 -3.10 -15.52 -6.47
N ARG A 58 -3.80 -15.92 -7.53
CA ARG A 58 -4.07 -17.33 -7.83
C ARG A 58 -2.79 -18.11 -8.11
N ARG A 59 -1.85 -17.52 -8.85
CA ARG A 59 -0.55 -18.17 -9.10
C ARG A 59 0.26 -18.34 -7.83
N ALA A 60 0.20 -17.40 -6.90
CA ALA A 60 0.94 -17.43 -5.65
C ALA A 60 0.34 -18.39 -4.62
N PHE A 61 -0.95 -18.67 -4.72
CA PHE A 61 -1.69 -19.43 -3.71
C PHE A 61 -1.09 -20.81 -3.41
N PRO A 62 -0.76 -21.68 -4.42
CA PRO A 62 -0.23 -23.01 -4.13
C PRO A 62 1.04 -22.99 -3.28
N ALA A 63 2.00 -22.13 -3.61
CA ALA A 63 3.25 -22.00 -2.85
C ALA A 63 3.00 -21.50 -1.42
N TRP A 64 2.10 -20.54 -1.27
CA TRP A 64 1.69 -20.01 0.03
C TRP A 64 1.05 -21.10 0.89
N ARG A 65 0.09 -21.82 0.33
CA ARG A 65 -0.56 -22.97 0.99
C ARG A 65 0.46 -24.00 1.44
N ASP A 66 1.40 -24.34 0.58
CA ASP A 66 2.37 -25.41 0.80
C ASP A 66 3.47 -25.06 1.82
N LEU A 67 3.58 -23.77 2.20
CA LEU A 67 4.44 -23.36 3.33
C LEU A 67 4.00 -23.98 4.67
N GLY A 68 2.73 -24.36 4.79
CA GLY A 68 2.16 -24.78 6.05
C GLY A 68 1.90 -23.62 7.00
N ALA A 69 1.19 -23.88 8.09
CA ALA A 69 0.82 -22.85 9.06
C ALA A 69 2.03 -22.16 9.68
N SER A 70 3.07 -22.92 10.03
CA SER A 70 4.29 -22.37 10.62
C SER A 70 5.03 -21.42 9.68
N GLY A 71 5.20 -21.83 8.42
CA GLY A 71 5.86 -20.99 7.42
C GLY A 71 5.09 -19.71 7.11
N ARG A 72 3.78 -19.80 7.01
CA ARG A 72 2.91 -18.61 6.83
C ARG A 72 3.00 -17.69 8.04
N GLY A 73 2.99 -18.26 9.25
CA GLY A 73 3.11 -17.50 10.49
C GLY A 73 4.42 -16.71 10.56
N GLU A 74 5.53 -17.32 10.18
CA GLU A 74 6.83 -16.63 10.15
C GLU A 74 6.83 -15.42 9.22
N LEU A 75 6.23 -15.53 8.03
CA LEU A 75 6.15 -14.43 7.09
C LEU A 75 5.26 -13.30 7.62
N LEU A 76 4.14 -13.65 8.27
CA LEU A 76 3.25 -12.65 8.88
C LEU A 76 3.93 -11.93 10.05
N GLU A 77 4.73 -12.63 10.84
CA GLU A 77 5.52 -12.01 11.92
C GLU A 77 6.56 -11.03 11.38
N ARG A 78 7.21 -11.38 10.27
CA ARG A 78 8.16 -10.48 9.59
C ARG A 78 7.46 -9.23 9.08
N LEU A 79 6.26 -9.38 8.51
CA LEU A 79 5.46 -8.25 8.07
C LEU A 79 5.09 -7.36 9.25
N ALA A 80 4.67 -7.94 10.37
CA ALA A 80 4.33 -7.18 11.59
C ALA A 80 5.51 -6.35 12.08
N LYS A 81 6.71 -6.91 12.08
CA LYS A 81 7.93 -6.17 12.46
C LYS A 81 8.23 -5.02 11.51
N LEU A 82 8.06 -5.21 10.22
CA LEU A 82 8.26 -4.15 9.24
C LEU A 82 7.26 -3.01 9.44
N ILE A 83 6.01 -3.34 9.77
CA ILE A 83 4.99 -2.33 10.09
C ILE A 83 5.39 -1.55 11.34
N GLU A 84 5.81 -2.23 12.41
CA GLU A 84 6.27 -1.58 13.65
C GLU A 84 7.45 -0.64 13.41
N GLU A 85 8.43 -1.07 12.62
CA GLU A 85 9.59 -0.27 12.28
C GLU A 85 9.25 0.99 11.47
N ASN A 86 8.15 0.97 10.74
CA ASN A 86 7.71 2.05 9.87
C ASN A 86 6.41 2.72 10.36
N ILE A 87 6.02 2.51 11.60
CA ILE A 87 4.71 2.92 12.11
C ILE A 87 4.50 4.44 12.02
N GLU A 88 5.53 5.26 12.27
CA GLU A 88 5.40 6.72 12.22
C GLU A 88 5.06 7.21 10.82
N VAL A 89 5.75 6.70 9.81
CA VAL A 89 5.50 7.08 8.41
C VAL A 89 4.12 6.58 7.96
N LEU A 90 3.80 5.34 8.27
CA LEU A 90 2.50 4.76 7.91
C LEU A 90 1.35 5.53 8.58
N ALA A 91 1.50 5.90 9.84
CA ALA A 91 0.51 6.69 10.56
C ALA A 91 0.32 8.08 9.94
N GLN A 92 1.41 8.75 9.54
CA GLN A 92 1.35 10.06 8.90
C GLN A 92 0.66 9.99 7.54
N ILE A 93 0.95 8.97 6.74
CA ILE A 93 0.31 8.75 5.44
C ILE A 93 -1.21 8.57 5.63
N GLU A 94 -1.60 7.72 6.56
CA GLU A 94 -3.02 7.48 6.88
C GLU A 94 -3.72 8.76 7.31
N THR A 95 -3.11 9.54 8.19
CA THR A 95 -3.69 10.80 8.66
C THR A 95 -3.87 11.81 7.53
N LEU A 96 -2.88 11.96 6.65
CA LEU A 96 -2.98 12.85 5.50
C LEU A 96 -4.07 12.41 4.52
N ASP A 97 -4.22 11.11 4.32
CA ASP A 97 -5.17 10.56 3.35
C ASP A 97 -6.61 10.57 3.85
N ASN A 98 -6.85 10.15 5.10
CA ASN A 98 -8.21 10.00 5.63
C ASN A 98 -8.63 11.01 6.69
N GLY A 99 -7.71 11.84 7.19
CA GLY A 99 -7.99 12.86 8.18
C GLY A 99 -8.12 12.38 9.62
N ALA A 100 -7.88 11.10 9.90
CA ALA A 100 -7.93 10.56 11.25
C ALA A 100 -6.80 11.12 12.12
N LEU A 101 -7.00 11.12 13.43
CA LEU A 101 -6.00 11.61 14.37
C LEU A 101 -4.75 10.71 14.34
N LEU A 102 -3.58 11.34 14.26
CA LEU A 102 -2.30 10.64 14.20
C LEU A 102 -2.11 9.65 15.37
N ARG A 103 -2.49 10.06 16.57
CA ARG A 103 -2.41 9.21 17.78
C ARG A 103 -3.24 7.93 17.67
N SER A 104 -4.33 7.93 16.92
CA SER A 104 -5.19 6.75 16.73
C SER A 104 -4.50 5.67 15.89
N HIS A 105 -3.72 6.09 14.91
CA HIS A 105 -2.98 5.15 14.04
C HIS A 105 -1.75 4.57 14.75
N ARG A 106 -1.14 5.32 15.66
CA ARG A 106 0.02 4.86 16.42
C ARG A 106 -0.29 3.77 17.44
N LYS A 107 -1.55 3.69 17.87
CA LYS A 107 -2.01 2.74 18.90
C LYS A 107 -2.62 1.46 18.32
N GLY A 108 -2.77 1.39 17.00
CA GLY A 108 -3.41 0.27 16.32
C GLY A 108 -2.63 -1.01 16.31
#